data_14f3abc3b37d3d192d2f8d027044ba4c
#
_entry.id   14f3abc3b37d3d192d2f8d027044ba4c
#
_cell.length_a   1.000
_cell.length_b   1.000
_cell.length_c   1.000
_cell.angle_alpha   90.00
_cell.angle_beta   90.00
_cell.angle_gamma   90.00
#
_symmetry.space_group_name_H-M   'P 1'
#
loop_
_entity.id
_entity.type
_entity.pdbx_description
1 polymer ?
#
loop_
_entity_poly.entity_id
_entity_poly.type
_entity_poly.pdbx_seq_one_letter_code
_entity_poly.pdbx_strand_id
1 'polypeptide(L)'
;NFDGEYLTYEIFRDYLSCVSLNEALSPEHKVVHQDMNLPLSDYFIASSHNTYLEGDQGRSNSSTNRYISDMMRGCRCVELDCWDGPSPTYDPLITHGNTITGAISFRDTIQAINDYAFRSSPYPMVLSIEQHCSVVQQIKQVNIMKDIFGDKLVWAAPEGSLLVLPSPTALQNKIIIKGKRGFLANEDDEEEIEDMAAIQQQNKDMITRVGSGVITSVANLVNSTERRRSVDLARRNSANSGTSSAEALAELLAQEE
;
A
#
# COMPACT_ATOMS: atom_id res chain seq x y z
N ASN A 1 17.05 49.39 -5.74
CA ASN A 1 18.07 50.31 -6.29
C ASN A 1 19.41 50.01 -5.63
N PHE A 2 20.38 49.66 -6.43
CA PHE A 2 21.75 49.34 -6.01
C PHE A 2 22.61 50.60 -6.22
N ASP A 3 22.86 51.32 -5.16
CA ASP A 3 23.68 52.55 -5.19
C ASP A 3 25.11 52.34 -4.64
N GLY A 4 25.59 51.09 -4.57
CA GLY A 4 26.88 50.78 -3.99
C GLY A 4 27.70 49.76 -4.78
N GLU A 5 29.01 49.88 -4.75
CA GLU A 5 29.96 48.94 -5.36
C GLU A 5 30.05 47.59 -4.62
N TYR A 6 29.40 47.45 -3.46
CA TYR A 6 29.52 46.26 -2.61
C TYR A 6 28.16 45.68 -2.24
N LEU A 7 28.06 44.35 -2.34
CA LEU A 7 26.94 43.59 -1.86
C LEU A 7 27.07 43.38 -0.34
N THR A 8 26.15 43.95 0.46
CA THR A 8 26.17 43.67 1.91
C THR A 8 25.75 42.21 2.17
N TYR A 9 26.13 41.71 3.35
CA TYR A 9 25.74 40.35 3.77
C TYR A 9 24.20 40.14 3.76
N GLU A 10 23.45 41.12 4.23
CA GLU A 10 22.00 41.12 4.27
C GLU A 10 21.39 41.02 2.86
N ILE A 11 21.88 41.86 1.94
CA ILE A 11 21.39 41.82 0.55
C ILE A 11 21.75 40.51 -0.12
N PHE A 12 22.93 39.96 0.13
CA PHE A 12 23.34 38.67 -0.41
C PHE A 12 22.52 37.53 0.16
N ARG A 13 22.28 37.52 1.48
CA ARG A 13 21.39 36.56 2.14
C ARG A 13 19.98 36.63 1.57
N ASP A 14 19.42 37.82 1.46
CA ASP A 14 18.07 38.04 0.94
C ASP A 14 17.97 37.67 -0.53
N TYR A 15 19.00 37.90 -1.32
CA TYR A 15 19.10 37.41 -2.69
C TYR A 15 19.08 35.89 -2.75
N LEU A 16 19.89 35.20 -1.94
CA LEU A 16 19.93 33.74 -1.89
C LEU A 16 18.62 33.12 -1.39
N SER A 17 17.91 33.81 -0.49
CA SER A 17 16.64 33.37 0.08
C SER A 17 15.44 33.79 -0.76
N CYS A 18 15.63 34.63 -1.76
CA CYS A 18 14.54 35.12 -2.60
C CYS A 18 14.11 34.03 -3.61
N VAL A 19 12.95 33.46 -3.35
CA VAL A 19 12.38 32.39 -4.18
C VAL A 19 12.25 32.85 -5.64
N SER A 20 11.76 34.09 -5.89
CA SER A 20 11.55 34.58 -7.25
C SER A 20 12.84 34.85 -8.05
N LEU A 21 13.99 34.97 -7.38
CA LEU A 21 15.29 35.24 -8.04
C LEU A 21 16.17 33.98 -8.12
N ASN A 22 16.00 33.04 -7.23
CA ASN A 22 16.84 31.86 -7.10
C ASN A 22 16.05 30.52 -7.23
N GLU A 23 14.91 30.53 -7.86
CA GLU A 23 14.18 29.30 -8.08
C GLU A 23 14.95 28.35 -8.99
N ALA A 24 15.17 27.13 -8.50
CA ALA A 24 15.80 26.05 -9.26
C ALA A 24 14.86 25.52 -10.36
N LEU A 25 13.55 25.75 -10.22
CA LEU A 25 12.54 25.32 -11.18
C LEU A 25 11.89 26.55 -11.84
N SER A 26 11.78 26.51 -13.14
CA SER A 26 10.99 27.47 -13.90
C SER A 26 9.53 27.49 -13.40
N PRO A 27 8.88 28.68 -13.32
CA PRO A 27 7.51 28.80 -12.85
C PRO A 27 6.51 27.88 -13.58
N GLU A 28 6.72 27.64 -14.86
CA GLU A 28 5.91 26.72 -15.67
C GLU A 28 6.02 25.26 -15.21
N HIS A 29 7.13 24.87 -14.59
CA HIS A 29 7.33 23.51 -14.05
C HIS A 29 6.75 23.31 -12.64
N LYS A 30 6.23 24.37 -12.02
CA LYS A 30 5.53 24.29 -10.75
C LYS A 30 4.07 23.88 -10.91
N VAL A 31 3.53 24.02 -12.09
CA VAL A 31 2.19 23.58 -12.44
C VAL A 31 2.26 22.27 -13.22
N VAL A 32 1.17 21.53 -13.25
CA VAL A 32 1.06 20.34 -14.07
C VAL A 32 1.15 20.75 -15.54
N HIS A 33 2.23 20.33 -16.20
CA HIS A 33 2.53 20.66 -17.60
C HIS A 33 2.46 19.45 -18.53
N GLN A 34 2.30 18.25 -17.98
CA GLN A 34 2.16 17.02 -18.74
C GLN A 34 0.68 16.77 -19.11
N ASP A 35 0.45 16.05 -20.20
CA ASP A 35 -0.86 15.51 -20.48
C ASP A 35 -1.18 14.43 -19.44
N MET A 36 -2.20 14.66 -18.63
CA MET A 36 -2.61 13.76 -17.54
C MET A 36 -3.74 12.80 -17.96
N ASN A 37 -3.99 12.68 -19.28
CA ASN A 37 -5.01 11.78 -19.82
C ASN A 37 -4.43 10.46 -20.39
N LEU A 38 -3.11 10.30 -20.37
CA LEU A 38 -2.46 9.05 -20.73
C LEU A 38 -2.63 8.00 -19.62
N PRO A 39 -2.43 6.71 -19.91
CA PRO A 39 -2.46 5.66 -18.89
C PRO A 39 -1.46 5.91 -17.74
N LEU A 40 -1.79 5.47 -16.52
CA LEU A 40 -0.87 5.58 -15.37
C LEU A 40 0.52 4.98 -15.61
N SER A 41 0.63 3.99 -16.51
CA SER A 41 1.90 3.39 -16.92
C SER A 41 2.88 4.35 -17.60
N ASP A 42 2.39 5.47 -18.12
CA ASP A 42 3.18 6.43 -18.90
C ASP A 42 3.83 7.51 -18.04
N TYR A 43 3.64 7.42 -16.71
CA TYR A 43 4.16 8.42 -15.76
C TYR A 43 5.14 7.81 -14.77
N PHE A 44 6.15 8.60 -14.40
CA PHE A 44 6.93 8.37 -13.19
C PHE A 44 6.16 8.90 -11.98
N ILE A 45 5.85 8.02 -11.03
CA ILE A 45 5.07 8.36 -9.84
C ILE A 45 6.03 8.61 -8.68
N ALA A 46 5.99 9.81 -8.12
CA ALA A 46 6.77 10.14 -6.93
C ALA A 46 6.36 9.21 -5.77
N SER A 47 7.28 8.36 -5.34
CA SER A 47 7.04 7.26 -4.40
C SER A 47 7.93 7.37 -3.17
N SER A 48 7.41 6.94 -2.02
CA SER A 48 8.13 6.82 -0.77
C SER A 48 8.21 5.35 -0.37
N HIS A 49 9.41 4.88 0.00
CA HIS A 49 9.68 3.54 0.51
C HIS A 49 9.64 3.56 2.04
N ASN A 50 9.00 2.58 2.67
CA ASN A 50 8.83 2.48 4.12
C ASN A 50 8.44 3.84 4.74
N THR A 51 7.37 4.40 4.22
CA THR A 51 6.95 5.80 4.46
C THR A 51 6.77 6.14 5.95
N TYR A 52 6.47 5.16 6.79
CA TYR A 52 6.27 5.31 8.23
C TYR A 52 7.55 5.66 9.00
N LEU A 53 8.76 5.36 8.45
CA LEU A 53 10.03 5.54 9.16
C LEU A 53 10.49 7.01 9.17
N GLU A 54 10.87 7.51 10.34
CA GLU A 54 11.40 8.87 10.50
C GLU A 54 12.90 8.98 10.22
N GLY A 55 13.62 7.87 10.16
CA GLY A 55 15.08 7.84 10.00
C GLY A 55 15.56 6.56 9.33
N ASP A 56 16.45 5.81 9.97
CA ASP A 56 17.05 4.59 9.42
C ASP A 56 16.08 3.40 9.44
N GLN A 57 16.39 2.39 8.62
CA GLN A 57 15.53 1.22 8.39
C GLN A 57 15.48 0.23 9.57
N GLY A 58 16.34 0.35 10.55
CA GLY A 58 16.52 -0.66 11.60
C GLY A 58 16.12 -0.23 13.02
N ARG A 59 16.15 1.07 13.32
CA ARG A 59 16.03 1.58 14.70
C ARG A 59 15.21 2.86 14.84
N SER A 60 14.79 3.48 13.75
CA SER A 60 14.05 4.72 13.81
C SER A 60 12.64 4.54 14.35
N ASN A 61 12.05 5.61 14.86
CA ASN A 61 10.64 5.65 15.17
C ASN A 61 9.80 5.60 13.89
N SER A 62 8.58 5.11 14.03
CA SER A 62 7.55 5.21 13.00
C SER A 62 6.55 6.31 13.37
N SER A 63 6.04 7.04 12.37
CA SER A 63 5.11 8.14 12.60
C SER A 63 4.14 8.32 11.43
N THR A 64 2.87 8.57 11.75
CA THR A 64 1.85 9.03 10.79
C THR A 64 2.19 10.38 10.18
N ASN A 65 2.92 11.25 10.90
CA ASN A 65 3.36 12.54 10.38
C ASN A 65 4.28 12.42 9.19
N ARG A 66 4.98 11.29 9.05
CA ARG A 66 5.83 11.04 7.90
C ARG A 66 4.99 10.93 6.62
N TYR A 67 3.86 10.21 6.67
CA TYR A 67 2.92 10.17 5.54
C TYR A 67 2.42 11.55 5.16
N ILE A 68 2.01 12.36 6.15
CA ILE A 68 1.56 13.74 5.93
C ILE A 68 2.65 14.55 5.24
N SER A 69 3.88 14.50 5.77
CA SER A 69 5.02 15.25 5.22
C SER A 69 5.31 14.88 3.77
N ASP A 70 5.34 13.58 3.45
CA ASP A 70 5.65 13.10 2.11
C ASP A 70 4.54 13.45 1.11
N MET A 71 3.27 13.29 1.49
CA MET A 71 2.13 13.71 0.66
C MET A 71 2.12 15.21 0.39
N MET A 72 2.40 16.03 1.40
CA MET A 72 2.46 17.49 1.26
C MET A 72 3.63 17.95 0.38
N ARG A 73 4.69 17.15 0.27
CA ARG A 73 5.82 17.36 -0.64
C ARG A 73 5.57 16.85 -2.07
N GLY A 74 4.40 16.27 -2.33
CA GLY A 74 3.99 15.82 -3.66
C GLY A 74 4.16 14.32 -3.91
N CYS A 75 4.47 13.51 -2.89
CA CYS A 75 4.49 12.06 -3.02
C CYS A 75 3.07 11.54 -3.35
N ARG A 76 2.98 10.64 -4.34
CA ARG A 76 1.73 10.06 -4.82
C ARG A 76 1.65 8.55 -4.66
N CYS A 77 2.70 7.93 -4.13
CA CYS A 77 2.70 6.52 -3.75
C CYS A 77 3.39 6.37 -2.39
N VAL A 78 2.68 5.85 -1.39
CA VAL A 78 3.18 5.62 -0.04
C VAL A 78 3.08 4.14 0.32
N GLU A 79 4.00 3.66 1.14
CA GLU A 79 4.10 2.26 1.51
C GLU A 79 3.64 2.00 2.93
N LEU A 80 2.95 0.86 3.11
CA LEU A 80 2.40 0.41 4.39
C LEU A 80 2.75 -1.08 4.58
N ASP A 81 3.68 -1.40 5.48
CA ASP A 81 3.99 -2.78 5.87
C ASP A 81 3.06 -3.18 7.01
N CYS A 82 2.03 -3.92 6.67
CA CYS A 82 0.91 -4.22 7.55
C CYS A 82 1.15 -5.53 8.30
N TRP A 83 1.01 -5.49 9.62
CA TRP A 83 1.18 -6.59 10.54
C TRP A 83 -0.01 -6.74 11.45
N ASP A 84 -0.22 -7.94 11.99
CA ASP A 84 -1.27 -8.17 12.98
C ASP A 84 -1.07 -7.30 14.21
N GLY A 85 -2.17 -6.79 14.75
CA GLY A 85 -2.18 -6.16 16.06
C GLY A 85 -1.83 -7.18 17.17
N PRO A 86 -1.54 -6.70 18.38
CA PRO A 86 -1.10 -7.56 19.50
C PRO A 86 -2.15 -8.60 19.96
N SER A 87 -3.39 -8.46 19.53
CA SER A 87 -4.43 -9.48 19.69
C SER A 87 -5.48 -9.34 18.57
N PRO A 88 -6.33 -10.38 18.33
CA PRO A 88 -7.38 -10.32 17.31
C PRO A 88 -8.38 -9.18 17.49
N THR A 89 -8.50 -8.59 18.67
CA THR A 89 -9.40 -7.46 18.95
C THR A 89 -8.82 -6.11 18.55
N TYR A 90 -7.49 -6.00 18.47
CA TYR A 90 -6.81 -4.77 18.06
C TYR A 90 -6.86 -4.58 16.55
N ASP A 91 -6.72 -3.33 16.10
CA ASP A 91 -6.56 -3.01 14.69
C ASP A 91 -5.14 -3.42 14.23
N PRO A 92 -4.93 -3.64 12.92
CA PRO A 92 -3.61 -3.87 12.36
C PRO A 92 -2.63 -2.72 12.66
N LEU A 93 -1.35 -3.05 12.63
CA LEU A 93 -0.25 -2.11 12.82
C LEU A 93 0.56 -1.95 11.53
N ILE A 94 1.30 -0.86 11.44
CA ILE A 94 2.30 -0.63 10.40
C ILE A 94 3.65 -0.56 11.09
N THR A 95 4.58 -1.41 10.67
CA THR A 95 5.94 -1.49 11.21
C THR A 95 6.87 -2.20 10.25
N HIS A 96 8.17 -1.90 10.33
CA HIS A 96 9.20 -2.66 9.62
C HIS A 96 9.48 -3.97 10.35
N GLY A 97 8.90 -5.04 9.87
CA GLY A 97 9.00 -6.36 10.51
C GLY A 97 10.45 -6.81 10.72
N ASN A 98 10.69 -7.58 11.81
CA ASN A 98 12.01 -8.09 12.19
C ASN A 98 13.05 -7.01 12.50
N THR A 99 12.64 -5.80 12.87
CA THR A 99 13.51 -4.70 13.28
C THR A 99 13.11 -4.15 14.65
N ILE A 100 13.87 -3.16 15.16
CA ILE A 100 13.56 -2.47 16.43
C ILE A 100 12.80 -1.16 16.18
N THR A 101 12.26 -0.97 15.00
CA THR A 101 11.50 0.22 14.64
C THR A 101 10.16 0.24 15.39
N GLY A 102 9.65 1.44 15.66
CA GLY A 102 8.35 1.62 16.27
C GLY A 102 7.21 1.14 15.37
N ALA A 103 6.07 0.83 15.96
CA ALA A 103 4.83 0.52 15.24
C ALA A 103 3.83 1.67 15.38
N ILE A 104 3.02 1.88 14.34
CA ILE A 104 1.92 2.86 14.33
C ILE A 104 0.60 2.19 13.96
N SER A 105 -0.50 2.82 14.34
CA SER A 105 -1.85 2.34 14.05
C SER A 105 -2.14 2.41 12.55
N PHE A 106 -2.64 1.31 11.98
CA PHE A 106 -3.15 1.30 10.60
C PHE A 106 -4.30 2.28 10.44
N ARG A 107 -5.26 2.29 11.36
CA ARG A 107 -6.42 3.20 11.33
C ARG A 107 -6.01 4.67 11.33
N ASP A 108 -5.10 5.07 12.21
CA ASP A 108 -4.65 6.48 12.29
C ASP A 108 -3.90 6.89 11.02
N THR A 109 -3.15 5.96 10.43
CA THR A 109 -2.47 6.19 9.15
C THR A 109 -3.47 6.35 8.01
N ILE A 110 -4.47 5.49 7.92
CA ILE A 110 -5.55 5.61 6.91
C ILE A 110 -6.32 6.93 7.08
N GLN A 111 -6.59 7.34 8.32
CA GLN A 111 -7.21 8.64 8.60
C GLN A 111 -6.33 9.80 8.13
N ALA A 112 -5.03 9.78 8.45
CA ALA A 112 -4.10 10.81 8.02
C ALA A 112 -4.00 10.88 6.47
N ILE A 113 -3.98 9.73 5.80
CA ILE A 113 -4.02 9.69 4.32
C ILE A 113 -5.32 10.31 3.80
N ASN A 114 -6.46 9.95 4.38
CA ASN A 114 -7.77 10.51 3.98
C ASN A 114 -7.81 12.02 4.06
N ASP A 115 -7.20 12.60 5.09
CA ASP A 115 -7.24 14.03 5.39
C ASP A 115 -6.26 14.85 4.55
N TYR A 116 -5.15 14.23 4.11
CA TYR A 116 -4.04 14.95 3.47
C TYR A 116 -3.75 14.54 2.02
N ALA A 117 -4.21 13.40 1.55
CA ALA A 117 -3.87 12.85 0.23
C ALA A 117 -4.08 13.85 -0.92
N PHE A 118 -5.13 14.68 -0.84
CA PHE A 118 -5.51 15.57 -1.92
C PHE A 118 -5.31 17.06 -1.61
N ARG A 119 -4.54 17.39 -0.56
CA ARG A 119 -4.27 18.80 -0.23
C ARG A 119 -3.22 19.43 -1.15
N SER A 120 -2.20 18.68 -1.54
CA SER A 120 -1.12 19.17 -2.42
C SER A 120 -1.41 18.94 -3.90
N SER A 121 -2.25 17.96 -4.24
CA SER A 121 -2.57 17.59 -5.62
C SER A 121 -3.88 16.80 -5.67
N PRO A 122 -4.75 17.01 -6.67
CA PRO A 122 -5.97 16.24 -6.87
C PRO A 122 -5.71 14.85 -7.51
N TYR A 123 -4.51 14.60 -8.03
CA TYR A 123 -4.19 13.35 -8.71
C TYR A 123 -4.13 12.15 -7.76
N PRO A 124 -4.30 10.91 -8.27
CA PRO A 124 -4.50 9.74 -7.42
C PRO A 124 -3.39 9.51 -6.40
N MET A 125 -3.77 8.92 -5.26
CA MET A 125 -2.86 8.40 -4.26
C MET A 125 -2.82 6.88 -4.36
N VAL A 126 -1.63 6.31 -4.45
CA VAL A 126 -1.39 4.87 -4.47
C VAL A 126 -0.92 4.43 -3.08
N LEU A 127 -1.58 3.43 -2.50
CA LEU A 127 -1.14 2.76 -1.29
C LEU A 127 -0.46 1.44 -1.67
N SER A 128 0.86 1.38 -1.51
CA SER A 128 1.64 0.16 -1.70
C SER A 128 1.57 -0.66 -0.41
N ILE A 129 0.73 -1.69 -0.39
CA ILE A 129 0.56 -2.53 0.79
C ILE A 129 1.51 -3.73 0.72
N GLU A 130 2.41 -3.84 1.71
CA GLU A 130 3.14 -5.05 1.99
C GLU A 130 2.42 -5.83 3.10
N GLN A 131 1.86 -7.01 2.72
CA GLN A 131 0.90 -7.70 3.57
C GLN A 131 1.55 -8.81 4.38
N HIS A 132 1.49 -8.68 5.71
CA HIS A 132 1.95 -9.68 6.69
C HIS A 132 0.84 -10.04 7.69
N CYS A 133 -0.37 -9.52 7.49
CA CYS A 133 -1.50 -9.79 8.37
C CYS A 133 -2.14 -11.14 8.09
N SER A 134 -2.70 -11.74 9.15
CA SER A 134 -3.67 -12.83 9.06
C SER A 134 -4.93 -12.39 8.30
N VAL A 135 -5.71 -13.35 7.80
CA VAL A 135 -6.96 -13.07 7.07
C VAL A 135 -7.93 -12.22 7.88
N VAL A 136 -8.07 -12.53 9.17
CA VAL A 136 -8.94 -11.77 10.09
C VAL A 136 -8.54 -10.30 10.16
N GLN A 137 -7.25 -10.03 10.22
CA GLN A 137 -6.74 -8.66 10.27
C GLN A 137 -6.82 -7.97 8.90
N GLN A 138 -6.70 -8.71 7.80
CA GLN A 138 -6.91 -8.17 6.45
C GLN A 138 -8.36 -7.72 6.24
N ILE A 139 -9.34 -8.48 6.75
CA ILE A 139 -10.76 -8.07 6.75
C ILE A 139 -10.93 -6.74 7.51
N LYS A 140 -10.27 -6.59 8.65
CA LYS A 140 -10.28 -5.31 9.39
C LYS A 140 -9.69 -4.17 8.59
N GLN A 141 -8.55 -4.38 7.91
CA GLN A 141 -7.95 -3.36 7.03
C GLN A 141 -8.96 -2.88 5.98
N VAL A 142 -9.65 -3.82 5.33
CA VAL A 142 -10.67 -3.51 4.32
C VAL A 142 -11.79 -2.68 4.91
N ASN A 143 -12.32 -3.07 6.08
CA ASN A 143 -13.40 -2.33 6.73
C ASN A 143 -12.93 -0.93 7.13
N ILE A 144 -11.73 -0.78 7.70
CA ILE A 144 -11.15 0.52 8.06
C ILE A 144 -11.03 1.42 6.82
N MET A 145 -10.47 0.89 5.71
CA MET A 145 -10.33 1.66 4.47
C MET A 145 -11.69 2.04 3.88
N LYS A 146 -12.66 1.12 3.92
CA LYS A 146 -14.00 1.38 3.43
C LYS A 146 -14.69 2.48 4.23
N ASP A 147 -14.63 2.40 5.54
CA ASP A 147 -15.30 3.34 6.43
C ASP A 147 -14.71 4.75 6.34
N ILE A 148 -13.37 4.85 6.21
CA ILE A 148 -12.65 6.13 6.21
C ILE A 148 -12.58 6.76 4.82
N PHE A 149 -12.25 6.01 3.78
CA PHE A 149 -12.08 6.54 2.43
C PHE A 149 -13.41 6.68 1.67
N GLY A 150 -14.39 5.81 1.96
CA GLY A 150 -15.67 5.81 1.25
C GLY A 150 -15.48 5.77 -0.27
N ASP A 151 -16.12 6.72 -0.96
CA ASP A 151 -16.09 6.83 -2.44
C ASP A 151 -14.73 7.21 -3.04
N LYS A 152 -13.76 7.63 -2.21
CA LYS A 152 -12.41 7.89 -2.70
C LYS A 152 -11.68 6.60 -3.07
N LEU A 153 -12.01 5.47 -2.44
CA LEU A 153 -11.35 4.19 -2.67
C LEU A 153 -11.82 3.53 -3.96
N VAL A 154 -10.86 3.13 -4.80
CA VAL A 154 -11.14 2.36 -6.01
C VAL A 154 -11.18 0.87 -5.65
N TRP A 155 -12.38 0.28 -5.66
CA TRP A 155 -12.62 -1.09 -5.22
C TRP A 155 -12.32 -2.14 -6.29
N ALA A 156 -12.55 -1.80 -7.54
CA ALA A 156 -12.35 -2.71 -8.66
C ALA A 156 -11.75 -1.95 -9.85
N ALA A 157 -10.94 -2.64 -10.61
CA ALA A 157 -10.58 -2.14 -11.93
C ALA A 157 -11.84 -2.06 -12.80
N PRO A 158 -12.06 -0.98 -13.56
CA PRO A 158 -13.16 -0.90 -14.51
C PRO A 158 -13.14 -2.11 -15.45
N GLU A 159 -14.31 -2.62 -15.83
CA GLU A 159 -14.41 -3.72 -16.80
C GLU A 159 -13.65 -3.36 -18.08
N GLY A 160 -12.82 -4.29 -18.56
CA GLY A 160 -11.96 -4.08 -19.73
C GLY A 160 -10.64 -3.35 -19.45
N SER A 161 -10.39 -2.85 -18.25
CA SER A 161 -9.15 -2.12 -17.90
C SER A 161 -7.94 -3.03 -17.62
N LEU A 162 -8.06 -4.34 -17.77
CA LEU A 162 -6.92 -5.28 -17.61
C LEU A 162 -5.78 -5.03 -18.61
N LEU A 163 -6.05 -4.36 -19.72
CA LEU A 163 -5.08 -4.08 -20.77
C LEU A 163 -4.52 -2.65 -20.71
N VAL A 164 -5.30 -1.68 -20.19
CA VAL A 164 -4.90 -0.27 -20.13
C VAL A 164 -5.29 0.32 -18.78
N LEU A 165 -4.32 0.84 -18.05
CA LEU A 165 -4.59 1.51 -16.78
C LEU A 165 -5.34 2.84 -17.00
N PRO A 166 -6.24 3.23 -16.10
CA PRO A 166 -6.88 4.54 -16.16
C PRO A 166 -5.87 5.68 -16.11
N SER A 167 -6.25 6.83 -16.62
CA SER A 167 -5.41 8.03 -16.57
C SER A 167 -5.43 8.69 -15.19
N PRO A 168 -4.39 9.49 -14.84
CA PRO A 168 -4.42 10.32 -13.64
C PRO A 168 -5.64 11.25 -13.56
N THR A 169 -6.08 11.80 -14.70
CA THR A 169 -7.30 12.66 -14.76
C THR A 169 -8.55 11.88 -14.40
N ALA A 170 -8.71 10.66 -14.89
CA ALA A 170 -9.87 9.81 -14.58
C ALA A 170 -9.89 9.38 -13.10
N LEU A 171 -8.72 9.37 -12.45
CA LEU A 171 -8.54 8.95 -11.06
C LEU A 171 -8.38 10.13 -10.09
N GLN A 172 -8.73 11.34 -10.48
CA GLN A 172 -8.66 12.48 -9.56
C GLN A 172 -9.48 12.21 -8.29
N ASN A 173 -8.90 12.57 -7.14
CA ASN A 173 -9.43 12.34 -5.80
C ASN A 173 -9.72 10.87 -5.46
N LYS A 174 -9.03 9.94 -6.14
CA LYS A 174 -9.15 8.49 -5.89
C LYS A 174 -7.89 7.93 -5.21
N ILE A 175 -8.13 6.92 -4.38
CA ILE A 175 -7.11 6.14 -3.68
C ILE A 175 -7.10 4.75 -4.29
N ILE A 176 -5.91 4.28 -4.70
CA ILE A 176 -5.69 3.00 -5.37
C ILE A 176 -4.83 2.12 -4.49
N ILE A 177 -5.17 0.85 -4.39
CA ILE A 177 -4.38 -0.13 -3.65
C ILE A 177 -3.48 -0.88 -4.63
N LYS A 178 -2.18 -0.89 -4.34
CA LYS A 178 -1.17 -1.70 -4.99
C LYS A 178 -0.72 -2.79 -4.01
N GLY A 179 -0.86 -4.04 -4.40
CA GLY A 179 -0.37 -5.20 -3.63
C GLY A 179 0.43 -6.15 -4.51
N LYS A 180 1.27 -6.99 -3.92
CA LYS A 180 1.93 -8.08 -4.63
C LYS A 180 0.88 -9.18 -4.89
N ARG A 181 0.68 -9.53 -6.16
CA ARG A 181 -0.06 -10.74 -6.52
C ARG A 181 0.87 -11.93 -6.33
N GLY A 182 0.44 -12.97 -5.62
CA GLY A 182 1.11 -14.28 -5.69
C GLY A 182 1.14 -14.74 -7.15
N PHE A 183 2.19 -15.44 -7.57
CA PHE A 183 2.15 -16.13 -8.84
C PHE A 183 0.94 -17.07 -8.82
N LEU A 184 0.09 -16.98 -9.84
CA LEU A 184 -0.84 -18.05 -10.12
C LEU A 184 0.03 -19.29 -10.35
N ALA A 185 -0.23 -20.35 -9.59
CA ALA A 185 0.42 -21.62 -9.75
C ALA A 185 0.29 -22.06 -11.22
N ASN A 186 1.26 -22.82 -11.69
CA ASN A 186 1.20 -23.48 -12.99
C ASN A 186 0.03 -24.48 -12.99
N GLU A 187 -0.39 -24.94 -14.17
CA GLU A 187 -1.54 -25.82 -14.40
C GLU A 187 -1.52 -27.13 -13.57
N ASP A 188 -0.38 -27.51 -12.98
CA ASP A 188 -0.19 -28.67 -12.10
C ASP A 188 -0.78 -28.48 -10.68
N ASP A 189 -1.26 -27.28 -10.32
CA ASP A 189 -1.79 -26.94 -9.00
C ASP A 189 -3.34 -26.92 -8.95
N GLU A 190 -4.03 -27.48 -9.94
CA GLU A 190 -5.51 -27.46 -10.01
C GLU A 190 -6.16 -28.21 -8.81
N GLU A 191 -5.54 -29.24 -8.25
CA GLU A 191 -6.03 -29.94 -7.04
C GLU A 191 -6.00 -29.03 -5.80
N GLU A 192 -4.94 -28.22 -5.62
CA GLU A 192 -4.86 -27.25 -4.50
C GLU A 192 -5.89 -26.10 -4.64
N ILE A 193 -6.35 -25.82 -5.87
CA ILE A 193 -7.37 -24.80 -6.12
C ILE A 193 -8.75 -25.25 -5.64
N GLU A 194 -9.09 -26.53 -5.74
CA GLU A 194 -10.37 -27.08 -5.29
C GLU A 194 -10.50 -27.06 -3.77
N ASP A 195 -9.43 -27.40 -3.04
CA ASP A 195 -9.41 -27.34 -1.56
C ASP A 195 -9.49 -25.89 -1.05
N MET A 196 -8.80 -24.96 -1.73
CA MET A 196 -8.92 -23.52 -1.44
C MET A 196 -10.32 -22.97 -1.75
N ALA A 197 -11.03 -23.53 -2.74
CA ALA A 197 -12.41 -23.15 -3.04
C ALA A 197 -13.38 -23.58 -1.91
N ALA A 198 -13.13 -24.69 -1.24
CA ALA A 198 -13.90 -25.14 -0.08
C ALA A 198 -13.72 -24.20 1.13
N ILE A 199 -12.49 -23.77 1.40
CA ILE A 199 -12.18 -22.76 2.44
C ILE A 199 -12.80 -21.41 2.08
N GLN A 200 -12.77 -21.03 0.80
CA GLN A 200 -13.45 -19.81 0.33
C GLN A 200 -14.97 -19.87 0.49
N GLN A 201 -15.58 -21.05 0.38
CA GLN A 201 -17.01 -21.21 0.55
C GLN A 201 -17.44 -21.01 2.01
N GLN A 202 -16.67 -21.49 2.98
CA GLN A 202 -16.89 -21.22 4.41
C GLN A 202 -16.72 -19.73 4.75
N ASN A 203 -15.75 -19.08 4.13
CA ASN A 203 -15.53 -17.63 4.28
C ASN A 203 -16.55 -16.78 3.49
N LYS A 204 -17.18 -17.33 2.43
CA LYS A 204 -18.16 -16.65 1.59
C LYS A 204 -19.42 -16.22 2.35
N ASP A 205 -19.85 -17.03 3.31
CA ASP A 205 -21.01 -16.69 4.15
C ASP A 205 -20.73 -15.54 5.12
N MET A 206 -19.48 -15.35 5.51
CA MET A 206 -19.02 -14.19 6.28
C MET A 206 -18.84 -12.95 5.38
N ILE A 207 -18.40 -13.15 4.15
CA ILE A 207 -18.09 -12.13 3.14
C ILE A 207 -19.37 -11.65 2.42
N THR A 208 -20.41 -12.47 2.28
CA THR A 208 -21.69 -12.10 1.65
C THR A 208 -22.42 -10.98 2.44
N ARG A 209 -22.06 -10.77 3.71
CA ARG A 209 -22.51 -9.61 4.50
C ARG A 209 -21.77 -8.32 4.19
N VAL A 210 -20.67 -8.38 3.46
CA VAL A 210 -19.83 -7.21 3.09
C VAL A 210 -19.80 -7.15 1.56
N GLY A 211 -20.65 -6.41 0.95
CA GLY A 211 -20.93 -6.20 -0.48
C GLY A 211 -19.94 -6.72 -1.54
N SER A 212 -20.46 -7.25 -2.62
CA SER A 212 -19.78 -8.05 -3.67
C SER A 212 -18.58 -7.43 -4.39
N GLY A 213 -18.40 -6.11 -4.35
CA GLY A 213 -17.31 -5.42 -5.07
C GLY A 213 -15.94 -5.46 -4.38
N VAL A 214 -15.92 -5.67 -3.07
CA VAL A 214 -14.68 -5.70 -2.25
C VAL A 214 -13.91 -7.01 -2.42
N ILE A 215 -14.63 -8.08 -2.76
CA ILE A 215 -14.20 -9.48 -2.66
C ILE A 215 -13.06 -9.79 -3.64
N THR A 216 -13.12 -9.27 -4.86
CA THR A 216 -12.16 -9.67 -5.91
C THR A 216 -10.75 -9.12 -5.65
N SER A 217 -10.64 -7.88 -5.17
CA SER A 217 -9.32 -7.29 -4.88
C SER A 217 -8.73 -7.81 -3.57
N VAL A 218 -9.55 -8.02 -2.54
CA VAL A 218 -9.11 -8.51 -1.23
C VAL A 218 -8.91 -10.03 -1.25
N ALA A 219 -9.77 -10.81 -1.87
CA ALA A 219 -9.59 -12.25 -2.03
C ALA A 219 -8.29 -12.57 -2.81
N ASN A 220 -7.98 -11.79 -3.84
CA ASN A 220 -6.71 -11.91 -4.55
C ASN A 220 -5.50 -11.54 -3.69
N LEU A 221 -5.65 -10.59 -2.76
CA LEU A 221 -4.60 -10.22 -1.81
C LEU A 221 -4.43 -11.29 -0.71
N VAL A 222 -5.53 -11.78 -0.15
CA VAL A 222 -5.59 -12.79 0.91
C VAL A 222 -5.02 -14.13 0.43
N ASN A 223 -5.50 -14.64 -0.70
CA ASN A 223 -5.07 -15.93 -1.26
C ASN A 223 -3.57 -16.01 -1.53
N SER A 224 -2.95 -14.88 -1.89
CA SER A 224 -1.51 -14.85 -2.20
C SER A 224 -0.61 -15.00 -0.96
N THR A 225 -1.08 -14.59 0.20
CA THR A 225 -0.26 -14.55 1.43
C THR A 225 -0.37 -15.86 2.21
N GLU A 226 -1.56 -16.42 2.31
CA GLU A 226 -1.78 -17.73 2.97
C GLU A 226 -1.16 -18.88 2.19
N ARG A 227 -1.31 -18.85 0.87
CA ARG A 227 -0.66 -19.85 0.00
C ARG A 227 0.85 -19.90 0.17
N ARG A 228 1.52 -18.73 0.28
CA ARG A 228 2.97 -18.71 0.53
C ARG A 228 3.34 -19.30 1.89
N ARG A 229 2.59 -18.96 2.95
CA ARG A 229 2.86 -19.47 4.30
C ARG A 229 2.66 -21.00 4.36
N SER A 230 1.56 -21.50 3.80
CA SER A 230 1.25 -22.94 3.79
C SER A 230 2.22 -23.74 2.91
N VAL A 231 2.58 -23.24 1.73
CA VAL A 231 3.56 -23.86 0.84
C VAL A 231 4.99 -23.84 1.43
N ASP A 232 5.39 -22.72 2.06
CA ASP A 232 6.70 -22.62 2.71
C ASP A 232 6.78 -23.52 3.95
N LEU A 233 5.66 -23.66 4.68
CA LEU A 233 5.59 -24.56 5.84
C LEU A 233 5.57 -26.03 5.40
N ALA A 234 4.80 -26.37 4.35
CA ALA A 234 4.79 -27.71 3.76
C ALA A 234 6.14 -28.09 3.17
N ARG A 235 6.84 -27.17 2.49
CA ARG A 235 8.22 -27.40 2.01
C ARG A 235 9.23 -27.64 3.14
N ARG A 236 9.11 -26.92 4.24
CA ARG A 236 9.95 -27.12 5.42
C ARG A 236 9.68 -28.47 6.09
N ASN A 237 8.42 -28.86 6.20
CA ASN A 237 8.01 -30.15 6.77
C ASN A 237 8.42 -31.34 5.87
N SER A 238 8.24 -31.24 4.56
CA SER A 238 8.68 -32.21 3.57
C SER A 238 10.21 -32.40 3.57
N ALA A 239 10.98 -31.33 3.73
CA ALA A 239 12.44 -31.41 3.82
C ALA A 239 12.91 -32.13 5.10
N ASN A 240 12.11 -32.12 6.18
CA ASN A 240 12.45 -32.73 7.45
C ASN A 240 11.92 -34.18 7.61
N SER A 241 10.84 -34.54 6.92
CA SER A 241 10.14 -35.83 7.11
C SER A 241 10.30 -36.83 5.94
N GLY A 242 10.79 -36.37 4.79
CA GLY A 242 10.88 -37.21 3.59
C GLY A 242 9.53 -37.55 2.95
N THR A 243 8.44 -36.89 3.38
CA THR A 243 7.09 -37.02 2.82
C THR A 243 6.88 -36.06 1.64
N SER A 244 5.90 -36.34 0.79
CA SER A 244 5.59 -35.39 -0.29
C SER A 244 5.02 -34.07 0.25
N SER A 245 5.17 -32.99 -0.49
CA SER A 245 4.67 -31.67 -0.07
C SER A 245 3.15 -31.65 0.12
N ALA A 246 2.41 -32.48 -0.62
CA ALA A 246 0.95 -32.63 -0.52
C ALA A 246 0.53 -33.34 0.78
N GLU A 247 1.25 -34.38 1.20
CA GLU A 247 0.98 -35.09 2.47
C GLU A 247 1.28 -34.21 3.68
N ALA A 248 2.36 -33.43 3.64
CA ALA A 248 2.71 -32.50 4.70
C ALA A 248 1.69 -31.35 4.83
N LEU A 249 1.08 -30.91 3.73
CA LEU A 249 0.01 -29.90 3.73
C LEU A 249 -1.29 -30.46 4.30
N ALA A 250 -1.67 -31.70 3.93
CA ALA A 250 -2.85 -32.38 4.43
C ALA A 250 -2.77 -32.63 5.96
N GLU A 251 -1.62 -33.02 6.48
CA GLU A 251 -1.40 -33.16 7.94
C GLU A 251 -1.52 -31.84 8.70
N LEU A 252 -1.05 -30.75 8.10
CA LEU A 252 -1.12 -29.42 8.72
C LEU A 252 -2.58 -28.93 8.82
N LEU A 253 -3.36 -29.14 7.77
CA LEU A 253 -4.78 -28.76 7.72
C LEU A 253 -5.65 -29.61 8.66
N ALA A 254 -5.28 -30.87 8.92
CA ALA A 254 -5.98 -31.73 9.86
C ALA A 254 -5.69 -31.45 11.34
N GLN A 255 -4.72 -30.60 11.67
CA GLN A 255 -4.37 -30.19 13.04
C GLN A 255 -5.05 -28.88 13.46
N GLU A 256 -5.72 -28.17 12.53
CA GLU A 256 -6.44 -26.92 12.81
C GLU A 256 -7.97 -27.12 13.00
N GLU A 257 -8.48 -28.36 13.00
CA GLU A 257 -9.81 -28.73 13.46
C GLU A 257 -9.79 -29.13 14.97
#